data_ab8c13920f0983f5d3fb3847c11e65d1
#
_entry.id   ab8c13920f0983f5d3fb3847c11e65d1
#
_cell.length_a   1.000
_cell.length_b   1.000
_cell.length_c   1.000
_cell.angle_alpha   90.00
_cell.angle_beta   90.00
_cell.angle_gamma   90.00
#
_symmetry.space_group_name_H-M   'P 1'
#
loop_
_entity.id
_entity.type
_entity.pdbx_description
1 polymer ?
#
loop_
_entity_poly.entity_id
_entity_poly.type
_entity_poly.pdbx_seq_one_letter_code
_entity_poly.pdbx_strand_id
1 'polypeptide(L)'
;MNVKPSLDELFERRINFPDFEPQERLARLVGLDEHKDRLSKILGLLVNPYGIQEWAKKYHPDARAAVDTVLRRPPLVVLAGDVGSGKTELAETIGDAVARQEDIDIRCIL
;
A
#
# COMPACT_ATOMS: atom_id res chain seq x y z
N MET A 1 23.80 -4.86 -30.96
CA MET A 1 23.76 -5.80 -29.83
C MET A 1 22.49 -5.55 -29.02
N ASN A 2 21.55 -6.48 -29.09
CA ASN A 2 20.26 -6.32 -28.40
C ASN A 2 20.37 -6.87 -26.97
N VAL A 3 20.72 -5.99 -26.03
CA VAL A 3 20.68 -6.33 -24.62
C VAL A 3 19.31 -5.92 -24.11
N LYS A 4 18.51 -6.89 -23.67
CA LYS A 4 17.25 -6.58 -22.99
C LYS A 4 17.58 -5.96 -21.63
N PRO A 5 17.04 -4.78 -21.28
CA PRO A 5 17.23 -4.24 -19.95
C PRO A 5 16.64 -5.18 -18.91
N SER A 6 17.28 -5.29 -17.76
CA SER A 6 16.71 -6.00 -16.64
C SER A 6 15.45 -5.25 -16.16
N LEU A 7 14.56 -5.95 -15.43
CA LEU A 7 13.40 -5.27 -14.82
C LEU A 7 13.81 -4.08 -13.96
N ASP A 8 15.00 -4.17 -13.37
CA ASP A 8 15.55 -3.12 -12.51
C ASP A 8 15.82 -1.82 -13.28
N GLU A 9 16.19 -1.92 -14.55
CA GLU A 9 16.48 -0.76 -15.39
C GLU A 9 15.23 -0.08 -15.95
N LEU A 10 14.08 -0.75 -15.89
CA LEU A 10 12.82 -0.22 -16.39
C LEU A 10 12.16 0.77 -15.41
N PHE A 11 12.58 0.80 -14.16
CA PHE A 11 12.00 1.63 -13.11
C PHE A 11 13.01 2.65 -12.62
N GLU A 12 12.57 3.90 -12.50
CA GLU A 12 13.43 4.99 -12.05
C GLU A 12 13.86 4.84 -10.59
N ARG A 13 12.97 4.36 -9.74
CA ARG A 13 13.20 4.27 -8.31
C ARG A 13 12.60 3.02 -7.71
N ARG A 14 13.27 2.54 -6.67
CA ARG A 14 12.77 1.49 -5.79
C ARG A 14 12.90 1.95 -4.37
N ILE A 15 11.85 1.75 -3.61
CA ILE A 15 11.82 2.09 -2.19
C ILE A 15 11.42 0.83 -1.44
N ASN A 16 12.22 0.46 -0.45
CA ASN A 16 11.90 -0.64 0.44
C ASN A 16 11.28 -0.09 1.71
N PHE A 17 10.18 -0.68 2.15
CA PHE A 17 9.51 -0.32 3.39
C PHE A 17 9.56 -1.49 4.37
N PRO A 18 9.63 -1.30 5.69
CA PRO A 18 9.74 0.00 6.35
C PRO A 18 11.18 0.55 6.28
N ASP A 19 11.29 1.87 6.23
CA ASP A 19 12.56 2.57 6.30
C ASP A 19 12.35 3.96 6.92
N PHE A 20 13.41 4.53 7.44
CA PHE A 20 13.37 5.82 8.12
C PHE A 20 13.03 6.97 7.17
N GLU A 21 13.62 7.01 5.97
CA GLU A 21 13.39 8.09 5.02
C GLU A 21 11.92 8.21 4.59
N PRO A 22 11.27 7.15 4.10
CA PRO A 22 9.86 7.26 3.75
C PRO A 22 8.97 7.53 4.96
N GLN A 23 9.30 7.05 6.14
CA GLN A 23 8.58 7.37 7.36
C GLN A 23 8.60 8.86 7.65
N GLU A 24 9.78 9.49 7.54
CA GLU A 24 9.94 10.92 7.76
C GLU A 24 9.21 11.75 6.71
N ARG A 25 9.31 11.37 5.45
CA ARG A 25 8.61 12.04 4.36
C ARG A 25 7.10 12.00 4.56
N LEU A 26 6.57 10.85 4.96
CA LEU A 26 5.14 10.69 5.25
C LEU A 26 4.71 11.57 6.44
N ALA A 27 5.52 11.63 7.48
CA ALA A 27 5.24 12.44 8.67
C ALA A 27 5.20 13.94 8.36
N ARG A 28 5.93 14.38 7.34
CA ARG A 28 5.93 15.80 6.92
C ARG A 28 4.67 16.23 6.19
N LEU A 29 3.85 15.29 5.73
CA LEU A 29 2.58 15.61 5.09
C LEU A 29 1.57 16.03 6.15
N VAL A 30 1.27 17.32 6.18
CA VAL A 30 0.36 17.92 7.16
C VAL A 30 -1.05 18.03 6.58
N GLY A 31 -2.06 17.82 7.42
CA GLY A 31 -3.47 17.95 7.00
C GLY A 31 -4.03 16.75 6.27
N LEU A 32 -3.29 15.65 6.19
CA LEU A 32 -3.71 14.44 5.49
C LEU A 32 -3.89 13.23 6.43
N ASP A 33 -4.01 13.46 7.73
CA ASP A 33 -4.05 12.38 8.72
C ASP A 33 -5.20 11.40 8.50
N GLU A 34 -6.39 11.92 8.19
CA GLU A 34 -7.55 11.09 7.88
C GLU A 34 -7.32 10.26 6.61
N HIS A 35 -6.75 10.86 5.58
CA HIS A 35 -6.43 10.17 4.34
C HIS A 35 -5.35 9.11 4.53
N LYS A 36 -4.32 9.42 5.33
CA LYS A 36 -3.27 8.46 5.68
C LYS A 36 -3.85 7.25 6.40
N ASP A 37 -4.70 7.47 7.40
CA ASP A 37 -5.32 6.40 8.17
C ASP A 37 -6.21 5.52 7.30
N ARG A 38 -7.08 6.13 6.51
CA ARG A 38 -7.98 5.41 5.62
C ARG A 38 -7.22 4.60 4.58
N LEU A 39 -6.22 5.22 3.94
CA LEU A 39 -5.44 4.59 2.89
C LEU A 39 -4.59 3.43 3.43
N SER A 40 -3.98 3.60 4.60
CA SER A 40 -3.18 2.54 5.20
C SER A 40 -4.03 1.33 5.58
N LYS A 41 -5.26 1.53 6.02
CA LYS A 41 -6.19 0.44 6.30
C LYS A 41 -6.61 -0.31 5.04
N ILE A 42 -6.95 0.43 3.98
CA ILE A 42 -7.32 -0.17 2.69
C ILE A 42 -6.16 -0.96 2.11
N LEU A 43 -4.97 -0.37 2.06
CA LEU A 43 -3.78 -1.03 1.53
C LEU A 43 -3.36 -2.22 2.39
N GLY A 44 -3.51 -2.13 3.69
CA GLY A 44 -3.24 -3.25 4.59
C GLY A 44 -4.07 -4.47 4.25
N LEU A 45 -5.35 -4.29 3.93
CA LEU A 45 -6.22 -5.37 3.49
C LEU A 45 -5.79 -5.96 2.14
N LEU A 46 -5.30 -5.11 1.24
CA LEU A 46 -4.89 -5.55 -0.11
C LEU A 46 -3.56 -6.31 -0.11
N VAL A 47 -2.60 -5.91 0.73
CA VAL A 47 -1.27 -6.52 0.77
C VAL A 47 -1.17 -7.69 1.74
N ASN A 48 -2.11 -7.81 2.68
CA ASN A 48 -2.13 -8.89 3.67
C ASN A 48 -3.51 -9.55 3.72
N PRO A 49 -3.84 -10.39 2.73
CA PRO A 49 -5.15 -11.06 2.67
C PRO A 49 -5.42 -12.01 3.83
N TYR A 50 -4.37 -12.52 4.49
CA TYR A 50 -4.54 -13.40 5.64
C TYR A 50 -5.25 -12.72 6.81
N GLY A 51 -5.02 -11.44 7.01
CA GLY A 51 -5.68 -10.69 8.07
C GLY A 51 -7.20 -10.68 7.93
N ILE A 52 -7.70 -10.46 6.71
CA ILE A 52 -9.13 -10.45 6.46
C ILE A 52 -9.74 -11.86 6.55
N GLN A 53 -9.01 -12.88 6.12
CA GLN A 53 -9.46 -14.27 6.24
C GLN A 53 -9.60 -14.69 7.71
N GLU A 54 -8.61 -14.40 8.54
CA GLU A 54 -8.66 -14.72 9.95
C GLU A 54 -9.75 -13.96 10.69
N TRP A 55 -9.89 -12.67 10.39
CA TRP A 55 -10.94 -11.85 10.95
C TRP A 55 -12.33 -12.41 10.61
N ALA A 56 -12.54 -12.77 9.35
CA ALA A 56 -13.82 -13.33 8.90
C ALA A 56 -14.10 -14.70 9.54
N LYS A 57 -13.10 -15.55 9.67
CA LYS A 57 -13.23 -16.83 10.38
C LYS A 57 -13.67 -16.66 11.81
N LYS A 58 -13.14 -15.66 12.50
CA LYS A 58 -13.40 -15.41 13.91
C LYS A 58 -14.78 -14.81 14.15
N TYR A 59 -15.18 -13.83 13.35
CA TYR A 59 -16.38 -13.03 13.59
C TYR A 59 -17.52 -13.29 12.60
N HIS A 60 -17.22 -13.77 11.41
CA HIS A 60 -18.19 -14.00 10.33
C HIS A 60 -17.85 -15.28 9.53
N PRO A 61 -17.97 -16.46 10.17
CA PRO A 61 -17.56 -17.71 9.50
C PRO A 61 -18.41 -18.06 8.27
N ASP A 62 -19.60 -17.48 8.14
CA ASP A 62 -20.51 -17.65 7.01
C ASP A 62 -20.24 -16.67 5.86
N ALA A 63 -19.34 -15.71 6.04
CA ALA A 63 -19.01 -14.69 5.03
C ALA A 63 -17.89 -15.14 4.05
N ARG A 64 -17.58 -16.42 3.97
CA ARG A 64 -16.47 -16.96 3.18
C ARG A 64 -16.54 -16.57 1.70
N ALA A 65 -17.73 -16.65 1.10
CA ALA A 65 -17.91 -16.27 -0.30
C ALA A 65 -17.64 -14.79 -0.56
N ALA A 66 -18.06 -13.91 0.37
CA ALA A 66 -17.81 -12.49 0.27
C ALA A 66 -16.31 -12.18 0.41
N VAL A 67 -15.62 -12.83 1.34
CA VAL A 67 -14.17 -12.69 1.53
C VAL A 67 -13.43 -13.13 0.27
N ASP A 68 -13.76 -14.29 -0.29
CA ASP A 68 -13.15 -14.79 -1.51
C ASP A 68 -13.34 -13.82 -2.68
N THR A 69 -14.51 -13.21 -2.79
CA THR A 69 -14.78 -12.21 -3.83
C THR A 69 -13.88 -10.98 -3.68
N VAL A 70 -13.70 -10.47 -2.45
CA VAL A 70 -12.83 -9.34 -2.16
C VAL A 70 -11.38 -9.68 -2.51
N LEU A 71 -10.90 -10.86 -2.13
CA LEU A 71 -9.52 -11.28 -2.35
C LEU A 71 -9.17 -11.52 -3.82
N ARG A 72 -10.17 -11.79 -4.66
CA ARG A 72 -9.97 -11.99 -6.10
C ARG A 72 -9.91 -10.70 -6.90
N ARG A 73 -10.30 -9.58 -6.31
CA ARG A 73 -10.25 -8.30 -7.02
C ARG A 73 -8.81 -7.84 -7.19
N PRO A 74 -8.44 -7.31 -8.39
CA PRO A 74 -7.13 -6.70 -8.57
C PRO A 74 -6.97 -5.53 -7.58
N PRO A 75 -5.85 -5.43 -6.87
CA PRO A 75 -5.63 -4.32 -5.95
C PRO A 75 -5.35 -3.04 -6.73
N LEU A 76 -6.30 -2.11 -6.70
CA LEU A 76 -6.17 -0.81 -7.35
C LEU A 76 -6.73 0.27 -6.44
N VAL A 77 -5.91 1.27 -6.15
CA VAL A 77 -6.32 2.47 -5.42
C VAL A 77 -6.01 3.68 -6.28
N VAL A 78 -6.99 4.58 -6.42
CA VAL A 78 -6.85 5.81 -7.18
C VAL A 78 -6.87 7.00 -6.23
N LEU A 79 -5.82 7.84 -6.30
CA LEU A 79 -5.74 9.09 -5.56
C LEU A 79 -6.07 10.25 -6.48
N ALA A 80 -7.11 11.00 -6.15
CA ALA A 80 -7.57 12.14 -6.93
C ALA A 80 -7.53 13.41 -6.08
N GLY A 81 -7.22 14.52 -6.71
CA GLY A 81 -7.15 15.83 -6.06
C GLY A 81 -6.41 16.82 -6.93
N ASP A 82 -6.33 18.06 -6.46
CA ASP A 82 -5.67 19.15 -7.19
C ASP A 82 -4.15 18.96 -7.20
N VAL A 83 -3.50 19.59 -8.19
CA VAL A 83 -2.05 19.64 -8.27
C VAL A 83 -1.49 20.31 -7.01
N GLY A 84 -0.45 19.72 -6.44
CA GLY A 84 0.16 20.23 -5.20
C GLY A 84 -0.53 19.81 -3.91
N SER A 85 -1.51 18.91 -3.98
CA SER A 85 -2.22 18.42 -2.80
C SER A 85 -1.45 17.33 -2.01
N GLY A 86 -0.25 16.97 -2.45
CA GLY A 86 0.56 15.95 -1.79
C GLY A 86 0.26 14.51 -2.22
N LYS A 87 -0.53 14.31 -3.29
CA LYS A 87 -0.89 12.96 -3.77
C LYS A 87 0.31 12.08 -4.11
N THR A 88 1.26 12.64 -4.84
CA THR A 88 2.46 11.90 -5.26
C THR A 88 3.29 11.50 -4.06
N GLU A 89 3.52 12.44 -3.15
CA GLU A 89 4.29 12.18 -1.93
C GLU A 89 3.59 11.14 -1.05
N LEU A 90 2.27 11.23 -0.93
CA LEU A 90 1.48 10.25 -0.19
C LEU A 90 1.58 8.87 -0.85
N ALA A 91 1.41 8.79 -2.17
CA ALA A 91 1.49 7.52 -2.90
C ALA A 91 2.87 6.86 -2.77
N GLU A 92 3.94 7.65 -2.76
CA GLU A 92 5.30 7.14 -2.66
C GLU A 92 5.70 6.70 -1.25
N THR A 93 5.02 7.17 -0.22
CA THR A 93 5.45 6.97 1.17
C THR A 93 4.48 6.20 2.05
N ILE A 94 3.21 6.08 1.65
CA ILE A 94 2.19 5.40 2.46
C ILE A 94 2.52 3.92 2.71
N GLY A 95 3.28 3.30 1.82
CA GLY A 95 3.73 1.93 1.98
C GLY A 95 4.52 1.69 3.26
N ASP A 96 5.21 2.71 3.76
CA ASP A 96 5.93 2.61 5.03
C ASP A 96 4.96 2.39 6.20
N ALA A 97 3.88 3.16 6.28
CA ALA A 97 2.88 2.99 7.31
C ALA A 97 2.21 1.62 7.23
N VAL A 98 1.92 1.17 6.01
CA VAL A 98 1.31 -0.16 5.78
C VAL A 98 2.27 -1.27 6.19
N ALA A 99 3.55 -1.18 5.83
CA ALA A 99 4.55 -2.17 6.21
C ALA A 99 4.68 -2.31 7.72
N ARG A 100 4.65 -1.19 8.45
CA ARG A 100 4.72 -1.18 9.92
C ARG A 100 3.44 -1.70 10.55
N GLN A 101 2.28 -1.31 10.01
CA GLN A 101 0.97 -1.75 10.48
C GLN A 101 0.81 -3.26 10.36
N GLU A 102 1.24 -3.84 9.24
CA GLU A 102 1.07 -5.26 8.94
C GLU A 102 2.28 -6.11 9.31
N ASP A 103 3.36 -5.49 9.78
CA ASP A 103 4.62 -6.14 10.13
C ASP A 103 5.18 -6.98 8.96
N ILE A 104 5.27 -6.37 7.79
CA ILE A 104 5.76 -6.98 6.56
C ILE A 104 6.74 -6.05 5.85
N ASP A 105 7.53 -6.61 4.94
CA ASP A 105 8.38 -5.84 4.05
C ASP A 105 7.64 -5.58 2.74
N ILE A 106 7.65 -4.34 2.29
CA ILE A 106 7.00 -3.92 1.04
C ILE A 106 8.02 -3.24 0.15
N ARG A 107 7.98 -3.54 -1.14
CA ARG A 107 8.78 -2.84 -2.14
C ARG A 107 7.87 -1.98 -3.01
N CYS A 108 8.18 -0.70 -3.06
CA CYS A 108 7.54 0.25 -3.98
C CYS A 108 8.39 0.38 -5.22
N ILE A 109 7.77 0.27 -6.39
CA ILE A 109 8.43 0.40 -7.68
C ILE A 109 7.80 1.57 -8.43
N LEU A 110 8.61 2.53 -8.82
CA LEU A 110 8.19 3.76 -9.47
C LEU A 110 8.74 3.88 -10.89
#